data_b93452ccf5ad426c220171fdb277889f
#
_entry.id   b93452ccf5ad426c220171fdb277889f
#
_cell.length_a   1.000
_cell.length_b   1.000
_cell.length_c   1.000
_cell.angle_alpha   90.00
_cell.angle_beta   90.00
_cell.angle_gamma   90.00
#
_symmetry.space_group_name_H-M   'P 1'
#
loop_
_entity.id
_entity.type
_entity.pdbx_description
1 polymer ?
#
loop_
_entity_poly.entity_id
_entity_poly.type
_entity_poly.pdbx_seq_one_letter_code
_entity_poly.pdbx_strand_id
1 'polypeptide(L)'
;MMRLLLLVAMLCGSAFAAPKKTVTVAADGSGDFKDVQSAVDSAPAGQIVIRIKPGVYKQLLKIGAPGVELRGLGAKPEDVVLTFGNSHAMAGGTTASASTTISGDDFYAENITFDNSFSHDQPHATGDTQAVALLTLGDRQVFRHVRMIGAQDTLYANSKTCHGASEITANQPCRAARQYFSDCYIEGHVDFIFGDAKAVFDHCEIHAIPHQITTLTAQSRVYPNEDSGYLFLDCTVTGDAAATNILLGRPWRAYSTVYFVNTDFKAKLNPEGWAEWDGKLKTSTYAEFGSKGNSGDEKKRIAGTHILSTAATEKLSVKAWLAGADGWALEKVH
;
A
#
# COMPACT_ATOMS: atom_id res chain seq x y z
N MET A 1 -7.55 -68.01 -6.81
CA MET A 1 -7.94 -66.63 -7.27
C MET A 1 -7.06 -65.62 -6.59
N MET A 2 -6.02 -65.20 -7.27
CA MET A 2 -4.99 -64.28 -6.75
C MET A 2 -5.32 -62.84 -7.26
N ARG A 3 -5.70 -61.93 -6.34
CA ARG A 3 -5.98 -60.53 -6.67
C ARG A 3 -4.68 -59.74 -6.73
N LEU A 4 -4.35 -59.29 -7.93
CA LEU A 4 -3.23 -58.41 -8.20
C LEU A 4 -3.64 -56.97 -7.80
N LEU A 5 -3.03 -56.40 -6.73
CA LEU A 5 -3.15 -54.98 -6.39
C LEU A 5 -2.17 -54.18 -7.28
N LEU A 6 -2.73 -53.38 -8.19
CA LEU A 6 -1.95 -52.36 -8.88
C LEU A 6 -1.76 -51.17 -7.92
N LEU A 7 -0.51 -50.92 -7.52
CA LEU A 7 -0.10 -49.65 -6.86
C LEU A 7 0.13 -48.62 -7.95
N VAL A 8 -0.77 -47.65 -8.04
CA VAL A 8 -0.55 -46.43 -8.85
C VAL A 8 0.27 -45.45 -8.02
N ALA A 9 1.57 -45.33 -8.29
CA ALA A 9 2.40 -44.30 -7.74
C ALA A 9 2.08 -42.98 -8.44
N MET A 10 1.39 -42.04 -7.74
CA MET A 10 1.28 -40.64 -8.17
C MET A 10 2.65 -39.96 -7.98
N LEU A 11 3.35 -39.81 -9.07
CA LEU A 11 4.50 -38.89 -9.16
C LEU A 11 3.97 -37.44 -9.06
N CYS A 12 4.03 -36.84 -7.87
CA CYS A 12 3.95 -35.39 -7.71
C CYS A 12 5.20 -34.77 -8.36
N GLY A 13 5.12 -34.46 -9.62
CA GLY A 13 6.12 -33.64 -10.30
C GLY A 13 6.08 -32.23 -9.74
N SER A 14 7.13 -31.84 -9.02
CA SER A 14 7.36 -30.44 -8.67
C SER A 14 7.59 -29.69 -9.98
N ALA A 15 6.55 -28.98 -10.43
CA ALA A 15 6.69 -28.06 -11.56
C ALA A 15 7.62 -26.91 -11.11
N PHE A 16 8.89 -26.94 -11.49
CA PHE A 16 9.75 -25.77 -11.38
C PHE A 16 9.18 -24.69 -12.29
N ALA A 17 8.79 -23.55 -11.69
CA ALA A 17 8.38 -22.39 -12.49
C ALA A 17 9.54 -22.01 -13.43
N ALA A 18 9.23 -21.74 -14.70
CA ALA A 18 10.23 -21.26 -15.64
C ALA A 18 10.85 -19.95 -15.11
N PRO A 19 12.16 -19.72 -15.30
CA PRO A 19 12.81 -18.50 -14.86
C PRO A 19 12.16 -17.29 -15.54
N LYS A 20 11.89 -16.23 -14.74
CA LYS A 20 11.33 -14.98 -15.26
C LYS A 20 12.29 -14.35 -16.29
N LYS A 21 11.75 -13.83 -17.39
CA LYS A 21 12.49 -12.98 -18.33
C LYS A 21 13.04 -11.76 -17.56
N THR A 22 14.29 -11.41 -17.74
CA THR A 22 14.89 -10.21 -17.16
C THR A 22 15.25 -9.22 -18.25
N VAL A 23 14.87 -7.95 -18.06
CA VAL A 23 15.20 -6.84 -18.96
C VAL A 23 15.72 -5.65 -18.16
N THR A 24 16.44 -4.75 -18.82
CA THR A 24 16.98 -3.53 -18.23
C THR A 24 16.35 -2.30 -18.88
N VAL A 25 15.90 -1.36 -18.07
CA VAL A 25 15.43 -0.04 -18.50
C VAL A 25 16.49 1.01 -18.17
N ALA A 26 16.81 1.87 -19.14
CA ALA A 26 17.74 2.99 -18.97
C ALA A 26 17.31 4.16 -19.86
N ALA A 27 17.05 5.33 -19.25
CA ALA A 27 16.62 6.53 -19.98
C ALA A 27 17.63 7.01 -21.04
N ASP A 28 18.92 6.76 -20.81
CA ASP A 28 20.02 7.07 -21.75
C ASP A 28 20.11 6.13 -22.95
N GLY A 29 19.29 5.08 -23.00
CA GLY A 29 19.27 4.08 -24.07
C GLY A 29 20.31 2.96 -23.92
N SER A 30 21.02 2.87 -22.81
CA SER A 30 21.99 1.80 -22.52
C SER A 30 21.35 0.51 -21.98
N GLY A 31 20.01 0.44 -21.93
CA GLY A 31 19.23 -0.74 -21.57
C GLY A 31 18.50 -1.35 -22.75
N ASP A 32 17.71 -2.39 -22.49
CA ASP A 32 16.83 -3.02 -23.48
C ASP A 32 15.65 -2.10 -23.87
N PHE A 33 15.24 -1.24 -22.92
CA PHE A 33 14.16 -0.25 -23.08
C PHE A 33 14.58 1.11 -22.53
N LYS A 34 14.00 2.19 -23.05
CA LYS A 34 14.22 3.56 -22.54
C LYS A 34 13.21 3.97 -21.47
N ASP A 35 12.05 3.34 -21.42
CA ASP A 35 10.97 3.61 -20.49
C ASP A 35 10.40 2.32 -19.89
N VAL A 36 9.77 2.45 -18.72
CA VAL A 36 9.28 1.30 -17.94
C VAL A 36 8.02 0.70 -18.55
N GLN A 37 7.11 1.53 -19.13
CA GLN A 37 5.89 1.01 -19.72
C GLN A 37 6.17 0.09 -20.88
N SER A 38 7.09 0.47 -21.78
CA SER A 38 7.50 -0.40 -22.91
C SER A 38 8.08 -1.74 -22.44
N ALA A 39 8.83 -1.74 -21.33
CA ALA A 39 9.34 -2.98 -20.75
C ALA A 39 8.19 -3.84 -20.17
N VAL A 40 7.22 -3.25 -19.50
CA VAL A 40 6.01 -3.95 -19.02
C VAL A 40 5.23 -4.55 -20.20
N ASP A 41 4.99 -3.75 -21.23
CA ASP A 41 4.21 -4.15 -22.42
C ASP A 41 4.89 -5.27 -23.24
N SER A 42 6.22 -5.44 -23.10
CA SER A 42 6.97 -6.54 -23.72
C SER A 42 6.66 -7.92 -23.14
N ALA A 43 5.95 -7.98 -22.00
CA ALA A 43 5.57 -9.21 -21.32
C ALA A 43 4.09 -9.16 -20.87
N PRO A 44 3.12 -9.18 -21.79
CA PRO A 44 1.69 -9.03 -21.46
C PRO A 44 1.14 -10.18 -20.60
N ALA A 45 1.79 -11.35 -20.62
CA ALA A 45 1.48 -12.47 -19.72
C ALA A 45 2.11 -12.34 -18.32
N GLY A 46 2.91 -11.29 -18.08
CA GLY A 46 3.65 -11.09 -16.83
C GLY A 46 4.90 -11.96 -16.71
N GLN A 47 5.30 -12.32 -15.48
CA GLN A 47 6.48 -13.13 -15.19
C GLN A 47 7.79 -12.52 -15.72
N ILE A 48 7.98 -11.21 -15.48
CA ILE A 48 9.15 -10.45 -15.94
C ILE A 48 9.81 -9.72 -14.75
N VAL A 49 11.15 -9.67 -14.77
CA VAL A 49 11.96 -8.81 -13.89
C VAL A 49 12.48 -7.63 -14.69
N ILE A 50 12.08 -6.42 -14.30
CA ILE A 50 12.48 -5.16 -14.93
C ILE A 50 13.48 -4.47 -14.01
N ARG A 51 14.74 -4.44 -14.43
CA ARG A 51 15.84 -3.76 -13.71
C ARG A 51 15.95 -2.34 -14.25
N ILE A 52 15.77 -1.35 -13.36
CA ILE A 52 15.68 0.06 -13.75
C ILE A 52 16.94 0.80 -13.29
N LYS A 53 17.70 1.34 -14.24
CA LYS A 53 18.89 2.14 -13.94
C LYS A 53 18.50 3.48 -13.30
N PRO A 54 19.41 4.12 -12.56
CA PRO A 54 19.19 5.46 -12.01
C PRO A 54 18.69 6.45 -13.09
N GLY A 55 17.67 7.22 -12.72
CA GLY A 55 17.05 8.22 -13.60
C GLY A 55 15.63 8.58 -13.16
N VAL A 56 15.10 9.63 -13.80
CA VAL A 56 13.72 10.08 -13.65
C VAL A 56 12.94 9.67 -14.89
N TYR A 57 11.92 8.86 -14.70
CA TYR A 57 11.06 8.30 -15.74
C TYR A 57 9.68 8.95 -15.66
N LYS A 58 9.46 9.98 -16.47
CA LYS A 58 8.20 10.74 -16.48
C LYS A 58 7.19 10.07 -17.39
N GLN A 59 6.29 9.28 -16.81
CA GLN A 59 5.28 8.52 -17.55
C GLN A 59 4.11 8.11 -16.64
N LEU A 60 2.92 8.02 -17.21
CA LEU A 60 1.83 7.24 -16.60
C LEU A 60 2.16 5.75 -16.73
N LEU A 61 2.21 5.04 -15.60
CA LEU A 61 2.56 3.64 -15.59
C LEU A 61 1.36 2.77 -15.20
N LYS A 62 1.06 1.76 -16.02
CA LYS A 62 -0.02 0.81 -15.78
C LYS A 62 0.50 -0.63 -15.87
N ILE A 63 0.41 -1.38 -14.77
CA ILE A 63 0.88 -2.75 -14.66
C ILE A 63 -0.30 -3.66 -14.33
N GLY A 64 -0.89 -4.31 -15.35
CA GLY A 64 -2.01 -5.23 -15.21
C GLY A 64 -1.61 -6.70 -15.22
N ALA A 65 -0.45 -7.02 -15.75
CA ALA A 65 0.04 -8.39 -15.83
C ALA A 65 0.52 -8.91 -14.45
N PRO A 66 0.28 -10.20 -14.13
CA PRO A 66 0.70 -10.77 -12.86
C PRO A 66 2.21 -11.09 -12.83
N GLY A 67 2.79 -11.13 -11.64
CA GLY A 67 4.18 -11.57 -11.43
C GLY A 67 5.24 -10.65 -12.04
N VAL A 68 4.93 -9.37 -12.24
CA VAL A 68 5.91 -8.34 -12.65
C VAL A 68 6.74 -7.93 -11.45
N GLU A 69 8.07 -7.84 -11.64
CA GLU A 69 9.00 -7.31 -10.65
C GLU A 69 9.68 -6.06 -11.18
N LEU A 70 9.66 -4.98 -10.40
CA LEU A 70 10.43 -3.76 -10.64
C LEU A 70 11.58 -3.67 -9.64
N ARG A 71 12.82 -3.56 -10.11
CA ARG A 71 14.01 -3.47 -9.25
C ARG A 71 14.86 -2.26 -9.63
N GLY A 72 14.91 -1.27 -8.75
CA GLY A 72 15.79 -0.11 -8.90
C GLY A 72 17.25 -0.48 -8.70
N LEU A 73 18.11 -0.09 -9.63
CA LEU A 73 19.55 -0.35 -9.62
C LEU A 73 20.37 0.80 -8.98
N GLY A 74 19.71 1.80 -8.43
CA GLY A 74 20.37 2.88 -7.67
C GLY A 74 20.91 2.39 -6.32
N ALA A 75 21.75 3.21 -5.69
CA ALA A 75 22.22 2.96 -4.33
C ALA A 75 21.09 3.15 -3.29
N LYS A 76 20.08 3.93 -3.62
CA LYS A 76 18.92 4.25 -2.79
C LYS A 76 17.68 4.48 -3.67
N PRO A 77 16.46 4.40 -3.10
CA PRO A 77 15.23 4.51 -3.90
C PRO A 77 15.07 5.85 -4.62
N GLU A 78 15.66 6.94 -4.12
CA GLU A 78 15.65 8.25 -4.77
C GLU A 78 16.40 8.31 -6.10
N ASP A 79 17.27 7.35 -6.35
CA ASP A 79 18.03 7.28 -7.60
C ASP A 79 17.17 6.82 -8.79
N VAL A 80 16.02 6.16 -8.52
CA VAL A 80 15.11 5.65 -9.55
C VAL A 80 13.71 6.19 -9.29
N VAL A 81 13.29 7.20 -10.04
CA VAL A 81 12.03 7.90 -9.83
C VAL A 81 11.07 7.64 -10.99
N LEU A 82 9.93 7.03 -10.68
CA LEU A 82 8.79 6.88 -11.58
C LEU A 82 7.77 7.96 -11.23
N THR A 83 7.57 8.94 -12.13
CA THR A 83 6.77 10.13 -11.81
C THR A 83 5.85 10.55 -12.95
N PHE A 84 4.71 11.13 -12.58
CA PHE A 84 3.82 11.86 -13.47
C PHE A 84 2.96 12.83 -12.66
N GLY A 85 2.85 14.09 -13.12
CA GLY A 85 2.02 15.11 -12.46
C GLY A 85 0.57 15.02 -12.94
N ASN A 86 -0.34 14.54 -12.07
CA ASN A 86 -1.76 14.43 -12.37
C ASN A 86 -2.62 14.63 -11.11
N SER A 87 -3.82 15.16 -11.25
CA SER A 87 -4.75 15.36 -10.13
C SER A 87 -6.16 14.88 -10.44
N HIS A 88 -7.01 14.80 -9.42
CA HIS A 88 -8.44 14.50 -9.58
C HIS A 88 -9.09 15.43 -10.62
N ALA A 89 -8.85 16.74 -10.51
CA ALA A 89 -9.41 17.72 -11.44
C ALA A 89 -8.92 17.50 -12.88
N MET A 90 -7.65 17.16 -13.07
CA MET A 90 -7.07 16.92 -14.40
C MET A 90 -7.55 15.60 -15.02
N ALA A 91 -7.68 14.56 -14.21
CA ALA A 91 -7.97 13.20 -14.67
C ALA A 91 -9.46 12.84 -14.65
N GLY A 92 -10.31 13.65 -14.02
CA GLY A 92 -11.73 13.37 -13.85
C GLY A 92 -12.03 12.37 -12.72
N GLY A 93 -11.16 12.26 -11.72
CA GLY A 93 -11.38 11.44 -10.54
C GLY A 93 -10.10 10.99 -9.85
N THR A 94 -10.18 10.71 -8.53
CA THR A 94 -9.02 10.31 -7.71
C THR A 94 -8.35 9.05 -8.24
N THR A 95 -9.10 8.00 -8.60
CA THR A 95 -8.53 6.77 -9.19
C THR A 95 -7.76 7.04 -10.48
N ALA A 96 -8.27 7.93 -11.32
CA ALA A 96 -7.66 8.28 -12.60
C ALA A 96 -6.44 9.20 -12.45
N SER A 97 -6.27 9.86 -11.28
CA SER A 97 -5.12 10.72 -10.99
C SER A 97 -3.82 9.95 -10.74
N ALA A 98 -3.88 8.63 -10.57
CA ALA A 98 -2.72 7.83 -10.22
C ALA A 98 -1.61 7.93 -11.27
N SER A 99 -0.40 8.33 -10.86
CA SER A 99 0.78 8.30 -11.73
C SER A 99 1.24 6.88 -12.01
N THR A 100 1.11 5.99 -11.04
CA THR A 100 1.35 4.55 -11.23
C THR A 100 0.14 3.74 -10.75
N THR A 101 -0.36 2.83 -11.60
CA THR A 101 -1.43 1.88 -11.26
C THR A 101 -0.94 0.45 -11.40
N ILE A 102 -1.06 -0.35 -10.34
CA ILE A 102 -0.65 -1.76 -10.32
C ILE A 102 -1.85 -2.63 -9.97
N SER A 103 -2.46 -3.25 -10.98
CA SER A 103 -3.60 -4.16 -10.80
C SER A 103 -3.25 -5.64 -10.95
N GLY A 104 -2.02 -5.96 -11.38
CA GLY A 104 -1.50 -7.33 -11.46
C GLY A 104 -1.30 -7.95 -10.08
N ASP A 105 -1.66 -9.23 -9.95
CA ASP A 105 -1.37 -10.02 -8.76
C ASP A 105 0.11 -10.44 -8.73
N ASP A 106 0.63 -10.85 -7.55
CA ASP A 106 2.01 -11.31 -7.38
C ASP A 106 3.07 -10.30 -7.83
N PHE A 107 2.78 -9.00 -7.64
CA PHE A 107 3.68 -7.91 -8.00
C PHE A 107 4.76 -7.72 -6.92
N TYR A 108 5.96 -7.34 -7.37
CA TYR A 108 7.06 -6.97 -6.49
C TYR A 108 7.74 -5.67 -6.93
N ALA A 109 8.03 -4.78 -5.99
CA ALA A 109 8.87 -3.61 -6.23
C ALA A 109 9.92 -3.44 -5.13
N GLU A 110 11.13 -3.02 -5.52
CA GLU A 110 12.23 -2.77 -4.61
C GLU A 110 13.09 -1.60 -5.05
N ASN A 111 13.47 -0.74 -4.07
CA ASN A 111 14.45 0.33 -4.26
C ASN A 111 14.06 1.34 -5.35
N ILE A 112 12.80 1.82 -5.32
CA ILE A 112 12.19 2.72 -6.31
C ILE A 112 11.40 3.81 -5.60
N THR A 113 11.33 5.00 -6.19
CA THR A 113 10.39 6.06 -5.82
C THR A 113 9.22 6.10 -6.79
N PHE A 114 8.00 5.99 -6.27
CA PHE A 114 6.75 6.34 -6.96
C PHE A 114 6.36 7.76 -6.53
N ASP A 115 6.18 8.64 -7.49
CA ASP A 115 5.93 10.05 -7.26
C ASP A 115 4.75 10.55 -8.09
N ASN A 116 3.89 11.38 -7.48
CA ASN A 116 2.99 12.22 -8.23
C ASN A 116 3.44 13.67 -8.10
N SER A 117 4.09 14.17 -9.14
CA SER A 117 4.72 15.49 -9.10
C SER A 117 3.73 16.68 -9.10
N PHE A 118 2.42 16.44 -9.19
CA PHE A 118 1.40 17.49 -9.24
C PHE A 118 1.54 18.49 -8.07
N SER A 119 1.73 18.02 -6.85
CA SER A 119 1.83 18.88 -5.68
C SER A 119 3.11 19.76 -5.68
N HIS A 120 4.19 19.26 -6.26
CA HIS A 120 5.44 20.01 -6.44
C HIS A 120 5.37 20.95 -7.63
N ASP A 121 4.76 20.52 -8.73
CA ASP A 121 4.62 21.31 -9.96
C ASP A 121 3.59 22.44 -9.78
N GLN A 122 2.58 22.26 -8.92
CA GLN A 122 1.48 23.20 -8.69
C GLN A 122 1.16 23.39 -7.20
N PRO A 123 2.09 23.95 -6.40
CA PRO A 123 1.97 24.02 -4.94
C PRO A 123 0.84 24.95 -4.45
N HIS A 124 0.26 25.75 -5.33
CA HIS A 124 -0.85 26.67 -5.03
C HIS A 124 -2.17 26.24 -5.67
N ALA A 125 -2.25 25.03 -6.22
CA ALA A 125 -3.49 24.52 -6.77
C ALA A 125 -4.58 24.44 -5.69
N THR A 126 -5.81 24.72 -6.07
CA THR A 126 -7.00 24.69 -5.21
C THR A 126 -8.07 23.78 -5.82
N GLY A 127 -9.05 23.36 -5.01
CA GLY A 127 -10.15 22.50 -5.43
C GLY A 127 -9.79 21.02 -5.29
N ASP A 128 -10.08 20.22 -6.32
CA ASP A 128 -9.88 18.77 -6.31
C ASP A 128 -8.42 18.41 -6.61
N THR A 129 -7.56 18.56 -5.58
CA THR A 129 -6.10 18.41 -5.65
C THR A 129 -5.60 17.02 -5.28
N GLN A 130 -6.50 16.04 -5.04
CA GLN A 130 -6.10 14.63 -4.80
C GLN A 130 -5.21 14.15 -5.94
N ALA A 131 -4.05 13.59 -5.60
CA ALA A 131 -3.00 13.24 -6.57
C ALA A 131 -2.28 11.96 -6.15
N VAL A 132 -2.79 10.83 -6.64
CA VAL A 132 -2.29 9.50 -6.25
C VAL A 132 -0.93 9.22 -6.89
N ALA A 133 0.09 8.98 -6.07
CA ALA A 133 1.40 8.54 -6.56
C ALA A 133 1.38 7.06 -6.94
N LEU A 134 0.74 6.22 -6.10
CA LEU A 134 0.65 4.79 -6.32
C LEU A 134 -0.75 4.27 -6.00
N LEU A 135 -1.42 3.70 -6.99
CA LEU A 135 -2.64 2.92 -6.84
C LEU A 135 -2.32 1.43 -6.94
N THR A 136 -2.61 0.67 -5.89
CA THR A 136 -2.42 -0.78 -5.82
C THR A 136 -3.78 -1.48 -5.74
N LEU A 137 -4.02 -2.51 -6.57
CA LEU A 137 -5.30 -3.20 -6.69
C LEU A 137 -5.17 -4.73 -6.64
N GLY A 138 -3.99 -5.26 -6.92
CA GLY A 138 -3.74 -6.70 -7.02
C GLY A 138 -3.54 -7.37 -5.66
N ASP A 139 -3.80 -8.68 -5.61
CA ASP A 139 -3.49 -9.51 -4.45
C ASP A 139 -2.03 -9.96 -4.42
N ARG A 140 -1.46 -10.17 -3.24
CA ARG A 140 -0.08 -10.63 -3.00
C ARG A 140 0.98 -9.67 -3.59
N GLN A 141 0.74 -8.37 -3.42
CA GLN A 141 1.71 -7.35 -3.83
C GLN A 141 2.71 -7.05 -2.71
N VAL A 142 3.98 -6.92 -3.06
CA VAL A 142 5.08 -6.68 -2.11
C VAL A 142 5.90 -5.47 -2.55
N PHE A 143 6.10 -4.55 -1.62
CA PHE A 143 6.89 -3.33 -1.79
C PHE A 143 7.96 -3.29 -0.69
N ARG A 144 9.24 -3.29 -1.07
CA ARG A 144 10.37 -3.25 -0.14
C ARG A 144 11.26 -2.06 -0.43
N HIS A 145 11.58 -1.30 0.60
CA HIS A 145 12.48 -0.14 0.46
C HIS A 145 12.04 0.77 -0.69
N VAL A 146 10.76 1.14 -0.71
CA VAL A 146 10.12 1.96 -1.74
C VAL A 146 9.71 3.30 -1.14
N ARG A 147 9.84 4.37 -1.91
CA ARG A 147 9.29 5.68 -1.52
C ARG A 147 8.02 5.97 -2.30
N MET A 148 7.03 6.58 -1.62
CA MET A 148 5.78 7.06 -2.19
C MET A 148 5.65 8.54 -1.85
N ILE A 149 5.73 9.39 -2.86
CA ILE A 149 5.85 10.84 -2.72
C ILE A 149 4.61 11.51 -3.30
N GLY A 150 3.94 12.30 -2.46
CA GLY A 150 2.74 13.04 -2.84
C GLY A 150 2.29 13.98 -1.73
N ALA A 151 1.03 14.41 -1.80
CA ALA A 151 0.45 15.31 -0.81
C ALA A 151 -0.90 14.77 -0.31
N GLN A 152 -2.03 15.17 -0.90
CA GLN A 152 -3.32 14.55 -0.62
C GLN A 152 -3.46 13.25 -1.42
N ASP A 153 -3.86 12.16 -0.74
CA ASP A 153 -4.17 10.86 -1.37
C ASP A 153 -2.94 10.18 -2.02
N THR A 154 -1.77 10.17 -1.38
CA THR A 154 -0.51 9.67 -1.97
C THR A 154 -0.56 8.19 -2.33
N LEU A 155 -0.94 7.31 -1.38
CA LEU A 155 -1.02 5.86 -1.57
C LEU A 155 -2.48 5.40 -1.52
N TYR A 156 -2.99 4.93 -2.64
CA TYR A 156 -4.29 4.26 -2.71
C TYR A 156 -4.10 2.74 -2.62
N ALA A 157 -3.97 2.24 -1.39
CA ALA A 157 -3.91 0.80 -1.09
C ALA A 157 -5.32 0.21 -1.14
N ASN A 158 -5.73 -0.25 -2.31
CA ASN A 158 -7.11 -0.63 -2.61
C ASN A 158 -7.21 -2.08 -3.11
N SER A 159 -8.41 -2.55 -3.40
CA SER A 159 -8.68 -3.89 -3.86
C SER A 159 -9.63 -3.89 -5.07
N LYS A 160 -9.32 -4.68 -6.08
CA LYS A 160 -10.26 -4.95 -7.17
C LYS A 160 -11.31 -6.01 -6.81
N THR A 161 -11.09 -6.78 -5.74
CA THR A 161 -11.93 -7.94 -5.40
C THR A 161 -13.14 -7.58 -4.55
N CYS A 162 -13.04 -6.56 -3.70
CA CYS A 162 -14.14 -6.14 -2.84
C CYS A 162 -14.91 -4.94 -3.41
N HIS A 163 -14.25 -3.85 -3.73
CA HIS A 163 -14.90 -2.66 -4.29
C HIS A 163 -15.24 -2.74 -5.79
N GLY A 164 -14.54 -3.58 -6.54
CA GLY A 164 -14.80 -3.76 -7.97
C GLY A 164 -15.95 -4.70 -8.31
N ALA A 165 -16.48 -5.44 -7.35
CA ALA A 165 -17.64 -6.27 -7.54
C ALA A 165 -18.90 -5.45 -7.30
N SER A 166 -19.65 -5.15 -8.36
CA SER A 166 -20.93 -4.41 -8.32
C SER A 166 -22.03 -5.06 -7.45
N GLU A 167 -21.73 -6.19 -6.80
CA GLU A 167 -22.70 -7.01 -6.09
C GLU A 167 -22.23 -7.49 -4.71
N ILE A 168 -21.25 -6.82 -4.07
CA ILE A 168 -20.90 -7.17 -2.68
C ILE A 168 -22.05 -6.76 -1.78
N THR A 169 -22.78 -7.74 -1.31
CA THR A 169 -23.81 -7.56 -0.29
C THR A 169 -23.20 -7.77 1.09
N ALA A 170 -23.80 -7.16 2.11
CA ALA A 170 -23.39 -7.35 3.51
C ALA A 170 -23.33 -8.83 3.96
N ASN A 171 -23.89 -9.75 3.18
CA ASN A 171 -23.99 -11.17 3.47
C ASN A 171 -22.94 -12.04 2.75
N GLN A 172 -22.15 -11.47 1.84
CA GLN A 172 -21.11 -12.21 1.11
C GLN A 172 -19.73 -11.86 1.67
N PRO A 173 -18.98 -12.84 2.25
CA PRO A 173 -17.61 -12.59 2.66
C PRO A 173 -16.77 -12.19 1.47
N CYS A 174 -16.00 -11.13 1.62
CA CYS A 174 -15.02 -10.71 0.64
C CYS A 174 -13.67 -10.52 1.32
N ARG A 175 -12.61 -11.08 0.74
CA ARG A 175 -11.25 -10.77 1.15
C ARG A 175 -10.64 -9.75 0.20
N ALA A 176 -10.24 -8.62 0.76
CA ALA A 176 -9.52 -7.60 0.03
C ALA A 176 -8.12 -8.08 -0.41
N ALA A 177 -7.56 -7.42 -1.40
CA ALA A 177 -6.22 -7.67 -1.90
C ALA A 177 -5.18 -7.52 -0.77
N ARG A 178 -4.30 -8.52 -0.63
CA ARG A 178 -3.23 -8.52 0.37
C ARG A 178 -2.02 -7.78 -0.17
N GLN A 179 -1.53 -6.82 0.61
CA GLN A 179 -0.42 -5.96 0.24
C GLN A 179 0.55 -5.83 1.42
N TYR A 180 1.84 -5.94 1.13
CA TYR A 180 2.89 -5.84 2.13
C TYR A 180 3.89 -4.76 1.75
N PHE A 181 4.07 -3.81 2.64
CA PHE A 181 5.01 -2.70 2.53
C PHE A 181 6.03 -2.84 3.65
N SER A 182 7.33 -3.01 3.34
CA SER A 182 8.39 -3.09 4.33
C SER A 182 9.49 -2.08 4.07
N ASP A 183 9.95 -1.44 5.13
CA ASP A 183 11.02 -0.45 5.09
C ASP A 183 10.74 0.68 4.07
N CYS A 184 9.46 1.01 3.89
CA CYS A 184 9.02 2.03 2.94
C CYS A 184 8.95 3.41 3.57
N TYR A 185 9.12 4.45 2.76
CA TYR A 185 8.85 5.84 3.11
C TYR A 185 7.59 6.31 2.39
N ILE A 186 6.62 6.85 3.14
CA ILE A 186 5.35 7.32 2.58
C ILE A 186 5.08 8.72 3.13
N GLU A 187 4.95 9.71 2.25
CA GLU A 187 4.67 11.08 2.69
C GLU A 187 3.37 11.64 2.13
N GLY A 188 2.80 12.57 2.88
CA GLY A 188 1.60 13.31 2.49
C GLY A 188 0.96 14.08 3.64
N HIS A 189 -0.23 14.62 3.38
CA HIS A 189 -0.97 15.37 4.41
C HIS A 189 -2.39 14.85 4.65
N VAL A 190 -3.34 14.98 3.75
CA VAL A 190 -4.73 14.56 3.97
C VAL A 190 -4.97 13.18 3.37
N ASP A 191 -5.39 12.23 4.23
CA ASP A 191 -5.82 10.88 3.82
C ASP A 191 -4.78 10.15 2.94
N PHE A 192 -3.50 10.39 3.20
CA PHE A 192 -2.47 10.03 2.24
C PHE A 192 -2.15 8.53 2.15
N ILE A 193 -2.72 7.69 3.04
CA ILE A 193 -2.78 6.23 2.90
C ILE A 193 -4.25 5.82 3.00
N PHE A 194 -4.88 5.48 1.88
CA PHE A 194 -6.31 5.23 1.85
C PHE A 194 -6.69 4.02 0.98
N GLY A 195 -7.94 3.58 1.07
CA GLY A 195 -8.45 2.42 0.33
C GLY A 195 -8.87 1.26 1.22
N ASP A 196 -9.19 0.11 0.61
CA ASP A 196 -9.75 -1.06 1.28
C ASP A 196 -8.86 -2.30 1.25
N ALA A 197 -7.60 -2.19 0.85
CA ALA A 197 -6.68 -3.33 0.87
C ALA A 197 -6.57 -3.97 2.27
N LYS A 198 -6.20 -5.24 2.31
CA LYS A 198 -5.71 -5.90 3.51
C LYS A 198 -4.19 -5.73 3.57
N ALA A 199 -3.75 -4.58 4.08
CA ALA A 199 -2.35 -4.15 4.01
C ALA A 199 -1.62 -4.26 5.34
N VAL A 200 -0.31 -4.58 5.26
CA VAL A 200 0.64 -4.44 6.37
C VAL A 200 1.71 -3.46 5.97
N PHE A 201 1.97 -2.52 6.86
CA PHE A 201 3.09 -1.58 6.81
C PHE A 201 4.06 -1.97 7.93
N ASP A 202 5.22 -2.49 7.57
CA ASP A 202 6.19 -3.09 8.47
C ASP A 202 7.50 -2.30 8.46
N HIS A 203 7.90 -1.74 9.60
CA HIS A 203 9.08 -0.86 9.72
C HIS A 203 9.09 0.34 8.75
N CYS A 204 7.90 0.84 8.36
CA CYS A 204 7.80 1.98 7.45
C CYS A 204 7.95 3.31 8.18
N GLU A 205 8.49 4.30 7.48
CA GLU A 205 8.43 5.70 7.87
C GLU A 205 7.21 6.37 7.22
N ILE A 206 6.31 6.90 8.05
CA ILE A 206 5.10 7.62 7.64
C ILE A 206 5.33 9.09 7.93
N HIS A 207 5.53 9.89 6.88
CA HIS A 207 5.97 11.27 7.00
C HIS A 207 4.84 12.28 6.73
N ALA A 208 4.55 13.11 7.72
CA ALA A 208 3.52 14.14 7.63
C ALA A 208 4.10 15.45 7.08
N ILE A 209 3.60 15.92 5.94
CA ILE A 209 3.93 17.24 5.41
C ILE A 209 2.90 18.30 5.86
N PRO A 210 3.25 19.62 5.84
CA PRO A 210 2.42 20.65 6.41
C PRO A 210 1.06 20.78 5.73
N HIS A 211 0.00 20.79 6.54
CA HIS A 211 -1.36 21.12 6.16
C HIS A 211 -2.14 21.59 7.39
N GLN A 212 -3.31 22.22 7.19
CA GLN A 212 -4.18 22.65 8.29
C GLN A 212 -4.57 21.47 9.22
N ILE A 213 -4.82 20.31 8.62
CA ILE A 213 -5.00 19.02 9.29
C ILE A 213 -4.29 17.95 8.48
N THR A 214 -3.52 17.07 9.13
CA THR A 214 -2.91 15.92 8.49
C THR A 214 -3.55 14.65 9.02
N THR A 215 -4.13 13.85 8.13
CA THR A 215 -4.67 12.52 8.44
C THR A 215 -3.83 11.47 7.74
N LEU A 216 -3.14 10.60 8.52
CA LEU A 216 -2.26 9.58 7.95
C LEU A 216 -3.06 8.57 7.13
N THR A 217 -4.25 8.15 7.65
CA THR A 217 -5.04 7.10 7.00
C THR A 217 -6.51 7.47 6.78
N ALA A 218 -7.09 6.96 5.68
CA ALA A 218 -8.53 6.96 5.40
C ALA A 218 -8.94 5.58 4.85
N GLN A 219 -8.97 4.58 5.72
CA GLN A 219 -9.32 3.21 5.35
C GLN A 219 -10.82 3.11 4.99
N SER A 220 -11.18 2.25 4.02
CA SER A 220 -12.50 2.28 3.39
C SER A 220 -13.25 0.93 3.36
N ARG A 221 -13.09 0.09 4.36
CA ARG A 221 -13.90 -1.13 4.55
C ARG A 221 -15.37 -0.77 4.68
N VAL A 222 -16.21 -1.34 3.81
CA VAL A 222 -17.63 -1.00 3.69
C VAL A 222 -18.52 -1.89 4.57
N TYR A 223 -18.22 -3.18 4.64
CA TYR A 223 -19.07 -4.18 5.33
C TYR A 223 -18.32 -4.92 6.43
N PRO A 224 -19.02 -5.40 7.47
CA PRO A 224 -18.40 -6.09 8.61
C PRO A 224 -17.78 -7.46 8.24
N ASN A 225 -18.18 -8.05 7.13
CA ASN A 225 -17.69 -9.34 6.63
C ASN A 225 -16.59 -9.21 5.56
N GLU A 226 -16.15 -8.00 5.24
CA GLU A 226 -14.94 -7.80 4.43
C GLU A 226 -13.70 -8.10 5.27
N ASP A 227 -12.80 -8.95 4.75
CA ASP A 227 -11.49 -9.17 5.34
C ASP A 227 -10.49 -8.13 4.81
N SER A 228 -10.59 -6.93 5.33
CA SER A 228 -9.90 -5.71 4.93
C SER A 228 -9.43 -4.93 6.15
N GLY A 229 -8.39 -4.11 5.98
CA GLY A 229 -7.87 -3.24 7.03
C GLY A 229 -6.37 -2.99 6.90
N TYR A 230 -5.87 -2.02 7.65
CA TYR A 230 -4.46 -1.64 7.69
C TYR A 230 -3.84 -2.01 9.03
N LEU A 231 -2.67 -2.62 8.98
CA LEU A 231 -1.85 -2.95 10.15
C LEU A 231 -0.47 -2.31 10.00
N PHE A 232 -0.18 -1.32 10.85
CA PHE A 232 1.13 -0.71 10.98
C PHE A 232 1.88 -1.39 12.11
N LEU A 233 3.03 -1.99 11.81
CA LEU A 233 3.89 -2.69 12.76
C LEU A 233 5.26 -2.02 12.84
N ASP A 234 5.69 -1.68 14.04
CA ASP A 234 7.02 -1.13 14.32
C ASP A 234 7.41 0.07 13.42
N CYS A 235 6.39 0.84 12.99
CA CYS A 235 6.56 2.01 12.12
C CYS A 235 7.06 3.23 12.88
N THR A 236 7.63 4.18 12.15
CA THR A 236 7.98 5.51 12.68
C THR A 236 7.09 6.56 12.02
N VAL A 237 6.48 7.45 12.81
CA VAL A 237 5.77 8.62 12.30
C VAL A 237 6.64 9.85 12.47
N THR A 238 7.07 10.42 11.35
CA THR A 238 7.85 11.66 11.28
C THR A 238 7.00 12.80 10.72
N GLY A 239 7.53 13.98 10.64
CA GLY A 239 6.87 15.11 9.97
C GLY A 239 7.72 16.35 9.94
N ASP A 240 7.45 17.20 9.00
CA ASP A 240 8.02 18.53 8.92
C ASP A 240 7.68 19.36 10.16
N ALA A 241 8.55 20.29 10.54
CA ALA A 241 8.35 21.14 11.72
C ALA A 241 7.01 21.92 11.70
N ALA A 242 6.50 22.24 10.53
CA ALA A 242 5.22 22.93 10.34
C ALA A 242 3.99 21.99 10.30
N ALA A 243 4.16 20.67 10.30
CA ALA A 243 3.09 19.69 10.41
C ALA A 243 2.67 19.53 11.88
N THR A 244 1.65 20.28 12.33
CA THR A 244 1.32 20.43 13.76
C THR A 244 0.03 19.76 14.20
N ASN A 245 -0.86 19.39 13.31
CA ASN A 245 -2.16 18.78 13.61
C ASN A 245 -2.27 17.42 12.92
N ILE A 246 -1.51 16.44 13.45
CA ILE A 246 -1.38 15.10 12.87
C ILE A 246 -2.32 14.15 13.58
N LEU A 247 -3.19 13.49 12.82
CA LEU A 247 -4.11 12.45 13.26
C LEU A 247 -3.77 11.12 12.56
N LEU A 248 -3.88 10.02 13.26
CA LEU A 248 -3.61 8.66 12.74
C LEU A 248 -4.55 8.29 11.59
N GLY A 249 -5.77 8.85 11.60
CA GLY A 249 -6.71 8.64 10.52
C GLY A 249 -8.15 8.98 10.86
N ARG A 250 -9.00 8.75 9.86
CA ARG A 250 -10.46 8.91 9.96
C ARG A 250 -11.18 7.85 9.11
N PRO A 251 -12.40 7.39 9.49
CA PRO A 251 -13.09 6.32 8.78
C PRO A 251 -13.77 6.82 7.50
N TRP A 252 -13.19 6.50 6.34
CA TRP A 252 -13.84 6.86 5.08
C TRP A 252 -15.13 6.06 4.85
N ARG A 253 -15.16 4.79 5.32
CA ARG A 253 -16.37 3.94 5.29
C ARG A 253 -16.68 3.36 6.67
N ALA A 254 -17.89 2.81 6.82
CA ALA A 254 -18.49 2.48 8.10
C ALA A 254 -17.75 1.44 8.94
N TYR A 255 -17.00 0.53 8.33
CA TYR A 255 -16.28 -0.55 9.04
C TYR A 255 -14.77 -0.45 8.88
N SER A 256 -14.27 0.76 8.61
CA SER A 256 -12.83 1.02 8.50
C SER A 256 -12.06 0.40 9.66
N THR A 257 -10.93 -0.25 9.35
CA THR A 257 -10.13 -0.97 10.34
C THR A 257 -8.66 -0.58 10.21
N VAL A 258 -8.08 0.00 11.27
CA VAL A 258 -6.67 0.42 11.30
C VAL A 258 -6.08 0.12 12.68
N TYR A 259 -4.92 -0.50 12.68
CA TYR A 259 -4.12 -0.79 13.86
C TYR A 259 -2.73 -0.16 13.75
N PHE A 260 -2.30 0.58 14.77
CA PHE A 260 -0.91 0.99 14.95
C PHE A 260 -0.32 0.25 16.14
N VAL A 261 0.72 -0.55 15.91
CA VAL A 261 1.36 -1.42 16.91
C VAL A 261 2.83 -1.06 17.01
N ASN A 262 3.31 -0.73 18.21
CA ASN A 262 4.68 -0.34 18.54
C ASN A 262 5.20 0.88 17.75
N THR A 263 4.35 1.80 17.38
CA THR A 263 4.73 2.96 16.56
C THR A 263 5.54 3.98 17.36
N ASP A 264 6.64 4.46 16.78
CA ASP A 264 7.48 5.51 17.34
C ASP A 264 7.15 6.89 16.72
N PHE A 265 6.52 7.76 17.50
CA PHE A 265 6.12 9.10 17.08
C PHE A 265 7.26 10.10 17.28
N LYS A 266 7.97 10.46 16.24
CA LYS A 266 8.93 11.59 16.22
C LYS A 266 8.18 12.93 16.04
N ALA A 267 7.15 12.95 15.18
CA ALA A 267 6.23 14.06 15.08
C ALA A 267 5.22 14.09 16.24
N LYS A 268 4.75 15.30 16.59
CA LYS A 268 3.76 15.47 17.66
C LYS A 268 2.36 15.13 17.16
N LEU A 269 1.79 14.06 17.71
CA LEU A 269 0.43 13.65 17.41
C LEU A 269 -0.59 14.61 18.09
N ASN A 270 -1.71 14.88 17.40
CA ASN A 270 -2.88 15.49 18.02
C ASN A 270 -3.36 14.58 19.16
N PRO A 271 -3.69 15.14 20.37
CA PRO A 271 -4.10 14.33 21.51
C PRO A 271 -5.31 13.43 21.26
N GLU A 272 -6.25 13.84 20.41
CA GLU A 272 -7.40 13.01 20.02
C GLU A 272 -7.01 11.76 19.23
N GLY A 273 -5.82 11.76 18.64
CA GLY A 273 -5.23 10.64 17.87
C GLY A 273 -5.93 10.36 16.56
N TRP A 274 -7.24 10.39 16.51
CA TRP A 274 -8.09 10.03 15.39
C TRP A 274 -9.15 11.09 15.15
N ALA A 275 -9.79 11.10 13.98
CA ALA A 275 -10.92 11.98 13.70
C ALA A 275 -12.20 11.20 13.42
N GLU A 276 -13.31 11.80 13.79
CA GLU A 276 -14.64 11.32 13.41
C GLU A 276 -14.95 11.71 11.96
N TRP A 277 -15.71 10.89 11.25
CA TRP A 277 -16.25 11.19 9.94
C TRP A 277 -17.69 10.66 9.81
N ASP A 278 -18.68 11.53 9.96
CA ASP A 278 -20.12 11.25 9.84
C ASP A 278 -20.63 10.09 10.71
N GLY A 279 -20.16 9.99 11.94
CA GLY A 279 -20.61 8.98 12.90
C GLY A 279 -20.04 7.57 12.68
N LYS A 280 -19.06 7.40 11.78
CA LYS A 280 -18.54 6.09 11.39
C LYS A 280 -17.59 5.44 12.41
N LEU A 281 -17.02 6.21 13.35
CA LEU A 281 -16.21 5.63 14.42
C LEU A 281 -16.98 4.59 15.26
N LYS A 282 -18.30 4.69 15.33
CA LYS A 282 -19.16 3.74 16.08
C LYS A 282 -19.07 2.29 15.58
N THR A 283 -18.75 2.10 14.31
CA THR A 283 -18.69 0.80 13.64
C THR A 283 -17.30 0.45 13.16
N SER A 284 -16.36 1.42 13.19
CA SER A 284 -14.97 1.24 12.80
C SER A 284 -14.15 0.59 13.92
N THR A 285 -13.00 0.01 13.55
CA THR A 285 -12.03 -0.52 14.50
C THR A 285 -10.74 0.25 14.36
N TYR A 286 -10.53 1.24 15.22
CA TYR A 286 -9.33 2.06 15.26
C TYR A 286 -8.62 1.85 16.59
N ALA A 287 -7.38 1.34 16.54
CA ALA A 287 -6.71 0.91 17.75
C ALA A 287 -5.19 1.14 17.71
N GLU A 288 -4.63 1.32 18.89
CA GLU A 288 -3.21 1.50 19.14
C GLU A 288 -2.69 0.51 20.18
N PHE A 289 -1.40 0.16 20.10
CA PHE A 289 -0.68 -0.57 21.13
C PHE A 289 0.79 -0.17 21.14
N GLY A 290 1.34 0.12 22.32
CA GLY A 290 2.78 0.36 22.48
C GLY A 290 3.28 1.62 21.77
N SER A 291 2.42 2.62 21.57
CA SER A 291 2.79 3.94 21.04
C SER A 291 3.87 4.60 21.88
N LYS A 292 4.92 5.15 21.25
CA LYS A 292 6.10 5.75 21.89
C LYS A 292 6.33 7.18 21.43
N GLY A 293 7.27 7.87 22.09
CA GLY A 293 7.69 9.22 21.71
C GLY A 293 6.61 10.27 21.92
N ASN A 294 6.30 11.06 20.90
CA ASN A 294 5.39 12.19 20.94
C ASN A 294 3.91 11.81 20.69
N SER A 295 3.52 10.55 20.97
CA SER A 295 2.13 10.07 20.82
C SER A 295 1.12 10.82 21.71
N GLY A 296 1.58 11.44 22.79
CA GLY A 296 0.74 12.15 23.75
C GLY A 296 0.05 11.21 24.75
N ASP A 297 -0.96 11.74 25.44
CA ASP A 297 -1.72 11.00 26.44
C ASP A 297 -2.84 10.19 25.79
N GLU A 298 -2.72 8.88 25.80
CA GLU A 298 -3.70 7.95 25.20
C GLU A 298 -5.11 8.07 25.82
N LYS A 299 -5.23 8.62 27.06
CA LYS A 299 -6.52 8.88 27.70
C LYS A 299 -7.31 10.00 27.02
N LYS A 300 -6.66 10.78 26.17
CA LYS A 300 -7.28 11.88 25.42
C LYS A 300 -7.75 11.45 24.02
N ARG A 301 -7.60 10.18 23.65
CA ARG A 301 -8.09 9.68 22.37
C ARG A 301 -9.59 9.88 22.25
N ILE A 302 -10.03 10.23 21.04
CA ILE A 302 -11.46 10.39 20.75
C ILE A 302 -12.24 9.12 21.10
N ALA A 303 -13.44 9.28 21.62
CA ALA A 303 -14.32 8.15 21.97
C ALA A 303 -14.62 7.27 20.76
N GLY A 304 -14.65 5.96 20.97
CA GLY A 304 -14.85 4.97 19.88
C GLY A 304 -13.56 4.38 19.33
N THR A 305 -12.38 4.81 19.83
CA THR A 305 -11.09 4.20 19.53
C THR A 305 -10.57 3.37 20.70
N HIS A 306 -9.57 2.52 20.49
CA HIS A 306 -9.16 1.52 21.47
C HIS A 306 -7.65 1.53 21.70
N ILE A 307 -7.26 1.36 22.97
CA ILE A 307 -5.89 0.98 23.34
C ILE A 307 -5.92 -0.51 23.63
N LEU A 308 -5.15 -1.29 22.87
CA LEU A 308 -5.16 -2.75 22.96
C LEU A 308 -4.36 -3.26 24.16
N SER A 309 -4.73 -4.44 24.65
CA SER A 309 -3.91 -5.21 25.58
C SER A 309 -2.88 -6.09 24.82
N THR A 310 -1.82 -6.53 25.51
CA THR A 310 -0.83 -7.46 24.96
C THR A 310 -1.47 -8.70 24.35
N ALA A 311 -2.45 -9.31 25.01
CA ALA A 311 -3.17 -10.49 24.51
C ALA A 311 -3.93 -10.20 23.20
N ALA A 312 -4.43 -8.98 22.99
CA ALA A 312 -5.12 -8.60 21.77
C ALA A 312 -4.15 -8.48 20.56
N THR A 313 -2.86 -8.16 20.83
CA THR A 313 -1.86 -8.00 19.76
C THR A 313 -1.23 -9.31 19.29
N GLU A 314 -1.41 -10.43 19.99
CA GLU A 314 -0.83 -11.74 19.61
C GLU A 314 -1.24 -12.18 18.19
N LYS A 315 -2.40 -11.74 17.72
CA LYS A 315 -2.91 -12.03 16.36
C LYS A 315 -2.53 -10.98 15.31
N LEU A 316 -1.91 -9.89 15.74
CA LEU A 316 -1.49 -8.79 14.88
C LEU A 316 -0.03 -8.97 14.45
N SER A 317 0.22 -9.96 13.60
CA SER A 317 1.52 -10.19 12.99
C SER A 317 1.38 -10.23 11.47
N VAL A 318 2.46 -9.92 10.75
CA VAL A 318 2.50 -9.98 9.27
C VAL A 318 1.92 -11.28 8.76
N LYS A 319 2.41 -12.41 9.29
CA LYS A 319 1.97 -13.75 8.90
C LYS A 319 0.49 -13.99 9.16
N ALA A 320 0.00 -13.62 10.34
CA ALA A 320 -1.41 -13.86 10.70
C ALA A 320 -2.34 -12.93 9.90
N TRP A 321 -1.95 -11.66 9.71
CA TRP A 321 -2.74 -10.67 8.98
C TRP A 321 -2.90 -11.01 7.51
N LEU A 322 -1.81 -11.39 6.84
CA LEU A 322 -1.79 -11.71 5.41
C LEU A 322 -2.08 -13.19 5.09
N ALA A 323 -2.35 -14.02 6.10
CA ALA A 323 -2.66 -15.43 5.89
C ALA A 323 -3.83 -15.64 4.93
N GLY A 324 -3.72 -16.64 4.08
CA GLY A 324 -4.76 -17.07 3.16
C GLY A 324 -4.76 -18.59 2.98
N ALA A 325 -5.82 -19.13 2.38
CA ALA A 325 -5.92 -20.58 2.08
C ALA A 325 -5.00 -21.02 0.93
N ASP A 326 -4.39 -20.06 0.23
CA ASP A 326 -3.51 -20.28 -0.93
C ASP A 326 -2.03 -20.54 -0.56
N GLY A 327 -1.68 -20.49 0.72
CA GLY A 327 -0.32 -20.73 1.20
C GLY A 327 0.69 -19.65 0.79
N TRP A 328 0.23 -18.45 0.48
CA TRP A 328 1.12 -17.33 0.21
C TRP A 328 1.99 -17.02 1.42
N ALA A 329 3.29 -16.95 1.21
CA ALA A 329 4.29 -16.71 2.24
C ALA A 329 5.35 -15.74 1.71
N LEU A 330 5.59 -14.66 2.47
CA LEU A 330 6.52 -13.58 2.09
C LEU A 330 7.97 -14.05 1.95
N GLU A 331 8.37 -15.11 2.69
CA GLU A 331 9.70 -15.67 2.62
C GLU A 331 10.04 -16.28 1.26
N LYS A 332 9.02 -16.50 0.42
CA LYS A 332 9.15 -17.04 -0.94
C LYS A 332 9.13 -15.95 -2.02
N VAL A 333 8.98 -14.70 -1.63
CA VAL A 333 8.97 -13.55 -2.54
C VAL A 333 10.33 -12.89 -2.52
N HIS A 334 11.11 -13.06 -3.59
CA HIS A 334 12.48 -12.54 -3.73
C HIS A 334 12.64 -11.77 -5.03
#